data_e054f9f972293b531e090c592509be0f
#
_entry.id   e054f9f972293b531e090c592509be0f
#
_cell.length_a   1.000
_cell.length_b   1.000
_cell.length_c   1.000
_cell.angle_alpha   90.00
_cell.angle_beta   90.00
_cell.angle_gamma   90.00
#
_symmetry.space_group_name_H-M   'P 1'
#
loop_
_entity.id
_entity.type
_entity.pdbx_description
1 polymer ?
#
loop_
_entity_poly.entity_id
_entity_poly.type
_entity_poly.pdbx_seq_one_letter_code
_entity_poly.pdbx_strand_id
1 'polypeptide(L)'
;MGLRMIQQDTRMHLVLVALHLEPSPRSVPLGPAMLASVLKRDLPEVIQTQVLDLFLQQSAEDCADRILASDPDWVGFSIYVWNRALARETAQVLRLRKPALLLFAGGSEVTADPEGMLNEGWLDLVLPGEGEDLIVEVLGSLLKGIPVTEVRRSIRPAIVKDLATLPSPYLDGSLDPRAYSGMLWELSRGCPFRCDFCFESRGTAGTRRVPMARVQAELQHFEACGVSQVFVLDPTFNFDKKQAKAILRLIARQAPAIHFFFELRSEFIDAELARLFAALRCSLQIGLQSADDAVLQNISRSIDREDFEAKVLLLHQAGATYGFDLIYGLPGDTLAGFHDSLDFALSLAPNHLDIFPLSVLPGTRLHDTAPDFNLQHLEAIPYTVLASPTFSAADMGAAARTARACDLFYNQGKAVPWFAMIQEALDLAPSVLFQRFADFLDAQTATDVTALQVAFLASCFPEVKAGAVAADVVTYFGRSGALLEAAALDPEGTHACEVSFHHDPHALLDLLETGLTDLIALAEVLPEHTCRAVLTVEEGEVHMQILDAEENLFE
;
A
#
# COMPACT_ATOMS: atom_id res chain seq x y z
N MET A 1 -33.32 53.24 21.06
CA MET A 1 -33.36 51.83 21.45
C MET A 1 -32.71 51.08 20.30
N GLY A 2 -31.38 50.90 20.37
CA GLY A 2 -30.57 50.44 19.24
C GLY A 2 -30.64 48.91 19.09
N LEU A 3 -31.05 48.47 17.94
CA LEU A 3 -30.90 47.09 17.48
C LEU A 3 -29.41 46.80 17.30
N ARG A 4 -28.83 46.04 18.25
CA ARG A 4 -27.57 45.34 18.03
C ARG A 4 -27.85 44.28 16.94
N MET A 5 -27.41 44.54 15.72
CA MET A 5 -27.22 43.48 14.74
C MET A 5 -26.11 42.56 15.24
N ILE A 6 -26.48 41.38 15.66
CA ILE A 6 -25.55 40.27 15.85
C ILE A 6 -25.10 39.93 14.42
N GLN A 7 -23.85 40.27 14.06
CA GLN A 7 -23.16 39.64 12.91
C GLN A 7 -22.98 38.18 13.27
N GLN A 8 -23.91 37.33 12.87
CA GLN A 8 -23.65 35.90 12.73
C GLN A 8 -22.58 35.73 11.65
N ASP A 9 -21.57 34.98 11.97
CA ASP A 9 -20.54 34.53 11.03
C ASP A 9 -21.27 33.77 9.91
N THR A 10 -21.45 34.40 8.75
CA THR A 10 -22.29 33.91 7.66
C THR A 10 -21.51 33.03 6.69
N ARG A 11 -20.37 32.45 7.14
CA ARG A 11 -19.59 31.53 6.31
C ARG A 11 -20.33 30.21 6.13
N MET A 12 -20.32 29.70 4.89
CA MET A 12 -20.81 28.35 4.58
C MET A 12 -19.92 27.31 5.22
N HIS A 13 -20.48 26.34 5.90
CA HIS A 13 -19.73 25.28 6.54
C HIS A 13 -19.64 24.06 5.62
N LEU A 14 -18.42 23.71 5.21
CA LEU A 14 -18.11 22.58 4.34
C LEU A 14 -17.36 21.49 5.12
N VAL A 15 -17.90 20.26 5.09
CA VAL A 15 -17.19 19.07 5.57
C VAL A 15 -16.67 18.28 4.37
N LEU A 16 -15.36 18.07 4.32
CA LEU A 16 -14.68 17.20 3.34
C LEU A 16 -14.34 15.87 4.02
N VAL A 17 -14.93 14.79 3.53
CA VAL A 17 -14.88 13.46 4.14
C VAL A 17 -13.86 12.58 3.42
N ALA A 18 -12.93 12.03 4.18
CA ALA A 18 -12.09 10.90 3.78
C ALA A 18 -12.62 9.62 4.46
N LEU A 19 -12.89 8.59 3.67
CA LEU A 19 -13.26 7.25 4.16
C LEU A 19 -12.09 6.30 3.92
N HIS A 20 -11.39 5.96 5.00
CA HIS A 20 -10.23 5.08 4.99
C HIS A 20 -10.62 3.62 5.21
N LEU A 21 -9.78 2.68 4.75
CA LEU A 21 -9.95 1.24 4.99
C LEU A 21 -9.97 0.94 6.48
N GLU A 22 -8.91 1.36 7.17
CA GLU A 22 -8.67 1.15 8.60
C GLU A 22 -7.70 2.21 9.13
N PRO A 23 -7.58 2.42 10.44
CA PRO A 23 -6.52 3.25 11.01
C PRO A 23 -5.13 2.67 10.69
N SER A 24 -4.31 3.44 9.98
CA SER A 24 -2.96 3.03 9.58
C SER A 24 -2.09 4.26 9.28
N PRO A 25 -0.76 4.13 9.16
CA PRO A 25 0.11 5.23 8.75
C PRO A 25 -0.22 5.82 7.37
N ARG A 26 -0.96 5.08 6.54
CA ARG A 26 -1.44 5.53 5.22
C ARG A 26 -2.80 6.24 5.26
N SER A 27 -3.49 6.22 6.41
CA SER A 27 -4.84 6.79 6.56
C SER A 27 -4.79 8.31 6.75
N VAL A 28 -4.28 9.02 5.74
CA VAL A 28 -4.07 10.47 5.70
C VAL A 28 -5.00 11.07 4.65
N PRO A 29 -5.84 12.07 5.00
CA PRO A 29 -6.84 12.66 4.10
C PRO A 29 -6.22 13.69 3.14
N LEU A 30 -5.16 13.32 2.40
CA LEU A 30 -4.41 14.26 1.57
C LEU A 30 -5.29 14.96 0.53
N GLY A 31 -6.12 14.24 -0.22
CA GLY A 31 -7.02 14.84 -1.22
C GLY A 31 -7.96 15.88 -0.60
N PRO A 32 -8.77 15.54 0.42
CA PRO A 32 -9.58 16.50 1.16
C PRO A 32 -8.79 17.69 1.73
N ALA A 33 -7.59 17.45 2.27
CA ALA A 33 -6.73 18.51 2.80
C ALA A 33 -6.20 19.47 1.72
N MET A 34 -5.87 18.94 0.53
CA MET A 34 -5.51 19.76 -0.63
C MET A 34 -6.66 20.68 -1.04
N LEU A 35 -7.89 20.16 -1.07
CA LEU A 35 -9.09 20.96 -1.36
C LEU A 35 -9.34 22.02 -0.27
N ALA A 36 -9.18 21.66 1.00
CA ALA A 36 -9.30 22.60 2.12
C ALA A 36 -8.26 23.74 2.01
N SER A 37 -7.03 23.39 1.62
CA SER A 37 -5.92 24.33 1.46
C SER A 37 -6.19 25.37 0.35
N VAL A 38 -6.68 24.96 -0.82
CA VAL A 38 -7.04 25.91 -1.89
C VAL A 38 -8.25 26.77 -1.50
N LEU A 39 -9.27 26.20 -0.84
CA LEU A 39 -10.43 26.97 -0.36
C LEU A 39 -10.02 27.99 0.71
N LYS A 40 -9.12 27.65 1.61
CA LYS A 40 -8.53 28.54 2.58
C LYS A 40 -7.78 29.70 1.94
N ARG A 41 -7.10 29.48 0.81
CA ARG A 41 -6.42 30.52 0.03
C ARG A 41 -7.39 31.43 -0.72
N ASP A 42 -8.37 30.83 -1.41
CA ASP A 42 -9.17 31.53 -2.44
C ASP A 42 -10.52 32.03 -1.94
N LEU A 43 -11.12 31.36 -0.93
CA LEU A 43 -12.45 31.67 -0.39
C LEU A 43 -12.49 31.74 1.16
N PRO A 44 -11.48 32.33 1.84
CA PRO A 44 -11.32 32.26 3.30
C PRO A 44 -12.46 32.93 4.08
N GLU A 45 -13.06 33.98 3.50
CA GLU A 45 -14.08 34.82 4.18
C GLU A 45 -15.49 34.24 4.04
N VAL A 46 -15.70 33.29 3.14
CA VAL A 46 -17.03 32.80 2.77
C VAL A 46 -17.24 31.30 3.00
N ILE A 47 -16.15 30.52 3.14
CA ILE A 47 -16.21 29.08 3.42
C ILE A 47 -15.35 28.77 4.63
N GLN A 48 -15.94 28.03 5.58
CA GLN A 48 -15.22 27.35 6.64
C GLN A 48 -15.16 25.86 6.32
N THR A 49 -13.96 25.32 6.18
CA THR A 49 -13.74 23.93 5.79
C THR A 49 -13.30 23.09 6.98
N GLN A 50 -13.89 21.90 7.12
CA GLN A 50 -13.45 20.85 8.04
C GLN A 50 -13.11 19.60 7.23
N VAL A 51 -11.95 19.01 7.49
CA VAL A 51 -11.58 17.67 7.01
C VAL A 51 -11.96 16.65 8.08
N LEU A 52 -12.63 15.56 7.69
CA LEU A 52 -13.13 14.55 8.61
C LEU A 52 -12.69 13.15 8.16
N ASP A 53 -11.94 12.45 9.01
CA ASP A 53 -11.55 11.06 8.82
C ASP A 53 -12.63 10.12 9.35
N LEU A 54 -13.05 9.20 8.51
CA LEU A 54 -13.97 8.09 8.80
C LEU A 54 -13.35 6.78 8.31
N PHE A 55 -13.87 5.64 8.79
CA PHE A 55 -13.30 4.33 8.52
C PHE A 55 -14.38 3.33 8.12
N LEU A 56 -14.02 2.33 7.29
CA LEU A 56 -14.97 1.33 6.77
C LEU A 56 -15.60 0.44 7.84
N GLN A 57 -15.01 0.36 9.04
CA GLN A 57 -15.57 -0.38 10.17
C GLN A 57 -16.75 0.32 10.83
N GLN A 58 -16.99 1.60 10.50
CA GLN A 58 -18.12 2.38 11.03
C GLN A 58 -19.39 2.09 10.23
N SER A 59 -20.55 2.22 10.87
CA SER A 59 -21.83 2.19 10.16
C SER A 59 -22.11 3.51 9.40
N ALA A 60 -22.99 3.46 8.42
CA ALA A 60 -23.42 4.67 7.70
C ALA A 60 -24.10 5.70 8.63
N GLU A 61 -24.80 5.22 9.65
CA GLU A 61 -25.41 6.03 10.70
C GLU A 61 -24.37 6.75 11.54
N ASP A 62 -23.34 6.05 12.02
CA ASP A 62 -22.24 6.64 12.79
C ASP A 62 -21.46 7.67 11.97
N CYS A 63 -21.21 7.36 10.70
CA CYS A 63 -20.60 8.31 9.77
C CYS A 63 -21.43 9.58 9.61
N ALA A 64 -22.75 9.42 9.41
CA ALA A 64 -23.68 10.55 9.29
C ALA A 64 -23.79 11.37 10.58
N ASP A 65 -23.79 10.73 11.76
CA ASP A 65 -23.78 11.43 13.05
C ASP A 65 -22.55 12.30 13.21
N ARG A 66 -21.37 11.77 12.89
CA ARG A 66 -20.10 12.52 12.95
C ARG A 66 -20.07 13.69 11.96
N ILE A 67 -20.59 13.52 10.77
CA ILE A 67 -20.68 14.59 9.77
C ILE A 67 -21.65 15.69 10.24
N LEU A 68 -22.85 15.30 10.71
CA LEU A 68 -23.87 16.26 11.14
C LEU A 68 -23.54 16.96 12.47
N ALA A 69 -22.61 16.43 13.26
CA ALA A 69 -22.20 17.06 14.53
C ALA A 69 -21.67 18.49 14.35
N SER A 70 -21.15 18.83 13.18
CA SER A 70 -20.66 20.18 12.85
C SER A 70 -21.69 21.04 12.11
N ASP A 71 -22.92 20.56 11.91
CA ASP A 71 -24.03 21.22 11.19
C ASP A 71 -23.63 21.79 9.83
N PRO A 72 -23.07 20.98 8.88
CA PRO A 72 -22.59 21.45 7.61
C PRO A 72 -23.70 21.93 6.67
N ASP A 73 -23.40 22.91 5.82
CA ASP A 73 -24.21 23.29 4.66
C ASP A 73 -23.91 22.40 3.45
N TRP A 74 -22.65 22.00 3.32
CA TRP A 74 -22.14 21.19 2.20
C TRP A 74 -21.28 20.05 2.71
N VAL A 75 -21.34 18.89 2.02
CA VAL A 75 -20.49 17.74 2.31
C VAL A 75 -19.88 17.23 1.01
N GLY A 76 -18.57 17.08 0.98
CA GLY A 76 -17.80 16.50 -0.12
C GLY A 76 -17.16 15.17 0.26
N PHE A 77 -17.37 14.13 -0.55
CA PHE A 77 -16.79 12.81 -0.37
C PHE A 77 -15.61 12.57 -1.30
N SER A 78 -14.56 11.93 -0.80
CA SER A 78 -13.46 11.40 -1.60
C SER A 78 -13.73 9.92 -1.91
N ILE A 79 -14.08 9.59 -3.16
CA ILE A 79 -14.57 8.27 -3.57
C ILE A 79 -13.51 7.49 -4.33
N TYR A 80 -13.22 6.30 -3.79
CA TYR A 80 -12.35 5.28 -4.34
C TYR A 80 -13.05 3.93 -4.40
N VAL A 81 -12.46 2.96 -5.08
CA VAL A 81 -12.98 1.59 -5.20
C VAL A 81 -13.39 1.01 -3.84
N TRP A 82 -12.60 1.20 -2.80
CA TRP A 82 -12.85 0.58 -1.48
C TRP A 82 -13.95 1.24 -0.65
N ASN A 83 -14.30 2.50 -0.88
CA ASN A 83 -15.18 3.25 0.01
C ASN A 83 -16.54 3.67 -0.60
N ARG A 84 -16.76 3.43 -1.89
CA ARG A 84 -17.97 3.87 -2.62
C ARG A 84 -19.28 3.38 -1.96
N ALA A 85 -19.31 2.13 -1.48
CA ALA A 85 -20.51 1.57 -0.86
C ALA A 85 -20.89 2.35 0.41
N LEU A 86 -19.96 2.48 1.37
CA LEU A 86 -20.21 3.19 2.63
C LEU A 86 -20.49 4.69 2.40
N ALA A 87 -19.79 5.33 1.44
CA ALA A 87 -20.04 6.72 1.08
C ALA A 87 -21.46 6.92 0.58
N ARG A 88 -21.97 6.03 -0.29
CA ARG A 88 -23.35 6.07 -0.80
C ARG A 88 -24.36 5.87 0.33
N GLU A 89 -24.17 4.86 1.17
CA GLU A 89 -25.06 4.59 2.31
C GLU A 89 -25.09 5.78 3.27
N THR A 90 -23.94 6.33 3.62
CA THR A 90 -23.82 7.54 4.46
C THR A 90 -24.55 8.73 3.82
N ALA A 91 -24.37 8.98 2.52
CA ALA A 91 -25.05 10.06 1.81
C ALA A 91 -26.57 9.90 1.81
N GLN A 92 -27.08 8.67 1.69
CA GLN A 92 -28.51 8.37 1.80
C GLN A 92 -29.06 8.70 3.19
N VAL A 93 -28.35 8.35 4.26
CA VAL A 93 -28.71 8.71 5.65
C VAL A 93 -28.71 10.24 5.82
N LEU A 94 -27.66 10.92 5.34
CA LEU A 94 -27.58 12.39 5.38
C LEU A 94 -28.76 13.05 4.65
N ARG A 95 -29.11 12.55 3.47
CA ARG A 95 -30.25 13.06 2.67
C ARG A 95 -31.59 12.92 3.41
N LEU A 96 -31.79 11.82 4.13
CA LEU A 96 -32.98 11.61 4.95
C LEU A 96 -33.06 12.57 6.16
N ARG A 97 -31.91 12.81 6.82
CA ARG A 97 -31.87 13.62 8.04
C ARG A 97 -31.82 15.14 7.78
N LYS A 98 -31.13 15.56 6.71
CA LYS A 98 -30.97 16.97 6.32
C LYS A 98 -31.16 17.11 4.79
N PRO A 99 -32.40 17.11 4.28
CA PRO A 99 -32.70 17.11 2.84
C PRO A 99 -32.10 18.29 2.06
N ALA A 100 -31.89 19.44 2.72
CA ALA A 100 -31.31 20.64 2.13
C ALA A 100 -29.78 20.59 2.00
N LEU A 101 -29.12 19.57 2.57
CA LEU A 101 -27.68 19.41 2.53
C LEU A 101 -27.20 19.18 1.08
N LEU A 102 -26.26 19.99 0.61
CA LEU A 102 -25.65 19.77 -0.69
C LEU A 102 -24.55 18.71 -0.58
N LEU A 103 -24.67 17.64 -1.37
CA LEU A 103 -23.74 16.51 -1.39
C LEU A 103 -22.99 16.46 -2.72
N PHE A 104 -21.67 16.42 -2.66
CA PHE A 104 -20.84 16.25 -3.85
C PHE A 104 -19.72 15.24 -3.61
N ALA A 105 -19.09 14.79 -4.67
CA ALA A 105 -17.98 13.86 -4.60
C ALA A 105 -16.91 14.13 -5.65
N GLY A 106 -15.67 13.76 -5.33
CA GLY A 106 -14.52 13.68 -6.21
C GLY A 106 -13.78 12.35 -5.99
N GLY A 107 -12.64 12.20 -6.63
CA GLY A 107 -11.78 11.00 -6.54
C GLY A 107 -11.81 10.14 -7.80
N SER A 108 -11.09 9.02 -7.76
CA SER A 108 -10.86 8.18 -8.95
C SER A 108 -12.15 7.55 -9.50
N GLU A 109 -13.04 7.06 -8.64
CA GLU A 109 -14.31 6.47 -9.06
C GLU A 109 -15.22 7.51 -9.75
N VAL A 110 -15.28 8.73 -9.20
CA VAL A 110 -16.03 9.84 -9.80
C VAL A 110 -15.43 10.26 -11.15
N THR A 111 -14.11 10.26 -11.25
CA THR A 111 -13.39 10.62 -12.48
C THR A 111 -13.56 9.56 -13.56
N ALA A 112 -13.66 8.29 -13.16
CA ALA A 112 -13.86 7.17 -14.07
C ALA A 112 -15.25 7.18 -14.75
N ASP A 113 -16.30 7.41 -13.99
CA ASP A 113 -17.69 7.44 -14.47
C ASP A 113 -18.52 8.54 -13.79
N PRO A 114 -18.32 9.82 -14.15
CA PRO A 114 -19.03 10.93 -13.52
C PRO A 114 -20.54 10.92 -13.81
N GLU A 115 -20.96 10.46 -14.99
CA GLU A 115 -22.37 10.43 -15.38
C GLU A 115 -23.12 9.31 -14.65
N GLY A 116 -22.55 8.10 -14.60
CA GLY A 116 -23.10 6.98 -13.84
C GLY A 116 -23.23 7.30 -12.37
N MET A 117 -22.21 7.92 -11.78
CA MET A 117 -22.22 8.33 -10.37
C MET A 117 -23.34 9.33 -10.06
N LEU A 118 -23.57 10.33 -10.94
CA LEU A 118 -24.69 11.27 -10.80
C LEU A 118 -26.06 10.61 -10.97
N ASN A 119 -26.16 9.65 -11.91
CA ASN A 119 -27.42 8.97 -12.21
C ASN A 119 -27.90 8.05 -11.07
N GLU A 120 -27.00 7.65 -10.15
CA GLU A 120 -27.39 6.96 -8.91
C GLU A 120 -28.25 7.83 -7.97
N GLY A 121 -28.24 9.17 -8.14
CA GLY A 121 -29.19 10.10 -7.52
C GLY A 121 -28.91 10.45 -6.05
N TRP A 122 -27.81 10.02 -5.46
CA TRP A 122 -27.44 10.35 -4.07
C TRP A 122 -26.54 11.59 -3.95
N LEU A 123 -25.93 12.04 -5.05
CA LEU A 123 -25.10 13.26 -5.14
C LEU A 123 -25.82 14.37 -5.92
N ASP A 124 -25.59 15.60 -5.53
CA ASP A 124 -26.01 16.80 -6.26
C ASP A 124 -25.01 17.19 -7.35
N LEU A 125 -23.70 17.02 -7.08
CA LEU A 125 -22.60 17.37 -7.99
C LEU A 125 -21.51 16.30 -7.93
N VAL A 126 -20.72 16.21 -9.01
CA VAL A 126 -19.48 15.43 -9.07
C VAL A 126 -18.36 16.30 -9.62
N LEU A 127 -17.15 16.13 -9.08
CA LEU A 127 -15.94 16.88 -9.44
C LEU A 127 -14.92 15.90 -10.05
N PRO A 128 -15.01 15.61 -11.36
CA PRO A 128 -14.09 14.67 -12.02
C PRO A 128 -12.73 15.32 -12.29
N GLY A 129 -11.67 14.52 -12.24
CA GLY A 129 -10.28 14.95 -12.44
C GLY A 129 -9.65 15.49 -11.17
N GLU A 130 -8.76 16.47 -11.32
CA GLU A 130 -8.09 17.13 -10.20
C GLU A 130 -9.00 18.23 -9.65
N GLY A 131 -9.31 18.13 -8.37
CA GLY A 131 -10.40 18.90 -7.77
C GLY A 131 -10.07 20.33 -7.37
N GLU A 132 -8.78 20.71 -7.32
CA GLU A 132 -8.34 21.94 -6.63
C GLU A 132 -8.89 23.22 -7.27
N ASP A 133 -8.68 23.41 -8.57
CA ASP A 133 -9.25 24.57 -9.27
C ASP A 133 -10.77 24.45 -9.44
N LEU A 134 -11.23 23.21 -9.68
CA LEU A 134 -12.64 22.94 -9.94
C LEU A 134 -13.54 23.21 -8.73
N ILE A 135 -13.10 22.88 -7.52
CA ILE A 135 -13.89 23.11 -6.30
C ILE A 135 -14.09 24.62 -6.04
N VAL A 136 -13.06 25.42 -6.31
CA VAL A 136 -13.14 26.89 -6.16
C VAL A 136 -14.13 27.49 -7.14
N GLU A 137 -14.10 27.05 -8.42
CA GLU A 137 -15.01 27.47 -9.46
C GLU A 137 -16.46 27.08 -9.13
N VAL A 138 -16.70 25.82 -8.75
CA VAL A 138 -18.03 25.26 -8.46
C VAL A 138 -18.64 25.93 -7.24
N LEU A 139 -17.92 25.96 -6.11
CA LEU A 139 -18.47 26.57 -4.89
C LEU A 139 -18.59 28.10 -5.02
N GLY A 140 -17.67 28.74 -5.71
CA GLY A 140 -17.77 30.18 -6.04
C GLY A 140 -18.99 30.51 -6.89
N SER A 141 -19.39 29.60 -7.80
CA SER A 141 -20.63 29.76 -8.61
C SER A 141 -21.89 29.61 -7.78
N LEU A 142 -21.91 28.61 -6.88
CA LEU A 142 -23.03 28.40 -5.94
C LEU A 142 -23.20 29.60 -4.99
N LEU A 143 -22.11 30.16 -4.49
CA LEU A 143 -22.12 31.35 -3.63
C LEU A 143 -22.69 32.61 -4.35
N LYS A 144 -22.54 32.67 -5.66
CA LYS A 144 -23.16 33.73 -6.51
C LYS A 144 -24.64 33.46 -6.80
N GLY A 145 -25.23 32.40 -6.28
CA GLY A 145 -26.62 32.03 -6.44
C GLY A 145 -26.93 31.32 -7.77
N ILE A 146 -25.92 30.83 -8.50
CA ILE A 146 -26.14 30.03 -9.71
C ILE A 146 -26.77 28.69 -9.29
N PRO A 147 -27.90 28.28 -9.92
CA PRO A 147 -28.56 27.03 -9.55
C PRO A 147 -27.67 25.80 -9.72
N VAL A 148 -27.77 24.83 -8.81
CA VAL A 148 -26.99 23.56 -8.83
C VAL A 148 -27.11 22.86 -10.18
N THR A 149 -28.30 22.87 -10.81
CA THR A 149 -28.51 22.25 -12.13
C THR A 149 -27.77 22.94 -13.27
N GLU A 150 -27.48 24.23 -13.15
CA GLU A 150 -26.70 24.98 -14.12
C GLU A 150 -25.23 24.77 -13.88
N VAL A 151 -24.77 24.84 -12.63
CA VAL A 151 -23.39 24.53 -12.21
C VAL A 151 -23.01 23.11 -12.66
N ARG A 152 -23.88 22.11 -12.43
CA ARG A 152 -23.69 20.72 -12.88
C ARG A 152 -23.38 20.62 -14.38
N ARG A 153 -24.09 21.39 -15.21
CA ARG A 153 -23.89 21.37 -16.67
C ARG A 153 -22.55 21.99 -17.11
N SER A 154 -21.96 22.86 -16.32
CA SER A 154 -20.69 23.50 -16.63
C SER A 154 -19.46 22.69 -16.23
N ILE A 155 -19.60 21.73 -15.30
CA ILE A 155 -18.50 20.92 -14.80
C ILE A 155 -17.86 20.10 -15.93
N ARG A 156 -16.55 20.16 -16.01
CA ARG A 156 -15.70 19.35 -16.91
C ARG A 156 -14.53 18.79 -16.12
N PRO A 157 -13.99 17.61 -16.52
CA PRO A 157 -12.78 17.09 -15.90
C PRO A 157 -11.64 18.13 -15.91
N ALA A 158 -11.07 18.38 -14.76
CA ALA A 158 -10.03 19.39 -14.58
C ALA A 158 -8.65 18.74 -14.38
N ILE A 159 -7.61 19.45 -14.78
CA ILE A 159 -6.20 19.10 -14.58
C ILE A 159 -5.46 20.38 -14.20
N VAL A 160 -4.78 20.36 -13.06
CA VAL A 160 -3.89 21.46 -12.63
C VAL A 160 -2.62 21.45 -13.48
N LYS A 161 -2.42 22.48 -14.27
CA LYS A 161 -1.30 22.55 -15.22
C LYS A 161 0.06 22.74 -14.54
N ASP A 162 0.09 23.53 -13.48
CA ASP A 162 1.31 23.87 -12.75
C ASP A 162 1.10 23.63 -11.25
N LEU A 163 1.78 22.63 -10.70
CA LEU A 163 1.69 22.29 -9.28
C LEU A 163 2.32 23.36 -8.37
N ALA A 164 3.11 24.29 -8.92
CA ALA A 164 3.64 25.41 -8.15
C ALA A 164 2.54 26.38 -7.69
N THR A 165 1.39 26.39 -8.36
CA THR A 165 0.25 27.25 -8.01
C THR A 165 -0.55 26.71 -6.83
N LEU A 166 -0.43 25.42 -6.49
CA LEU A 166 -1.14 24.82 -5.38
C LEU A 166 -0.49 25.18 -4.04
N PRO A 167 -1.26 25.50 -3.00
CA PRO A 167 -0.73 25.60 -1.65
C PRO A 167 -0.34 24.21 -1.11
N SER A 168 0.48 24.19 -0.06
CA SER A 168 0.81 22.96 0.67
C SER A 168 -0.11 22.82 1.87
N PRO A 169 -0.90 21.74 1.98
CA PRO A 169 -1.78 21.54 3.12
C PRO A 169 -1.01 21.32 4.43
N TYR A 170 0.23 20.87 4.35
CA TYR A 170 1.11 20.70 5.51
C TYR A 170 1.60 22.05 6.03
N LEU A 171 2.06 22.94 5.12
CA LEU A 171 2.67 24.21 5.49
C LEU A 171 1.66 25.28 5.89
N ASP A 172 0.42 25.18 5.39
CA ASP A 172 -0.65 26.12 5.75
C ASP A 172 -1.50 25.65 6.94
N GLY A 173 -1.23 24.43 7.45
CA GLY A 173 -1.90 23.82 8.59
C GLY A 173 -3.29 23.27 8.27
N SER A 174 -3.65 23.07 6.99
CA SER A 174 -4.87 22.34 6.59
C SER A 174 -4.76 20.84 6.91
N LEU A 175 -3.55 20.33 7.03
CA LEU A 175 -3.21 18.98 7.49
C LEU A 175 -2.06 19.05 8.50
N ASP A 176 -2.32 18.71 9.76
CA ASP A 176 -1.27 18.67 10.79
C ASP A 176 -0.61 17.28 10.80
N PRO A 177 0.69 17.15 10.43
CA PRO A 177 1.37 15.86 10.41
C PRO A 177 1.42 15.16 11.77
N ARG A 178 1.33 15.89 12.88
CA ARG A 178 1.36 15.32 14.24
C ARG A 178 0.10 14.52 14.60
N ALA A 179 -0.97 14.68 13.83
CA ALA A 179 -2.21 13.94 14.06
C ALA A 179 -2.18 12.50 13.47
N TYR A 180 -1.12 12.15 12.73
CA TYR A 180 -1.03 10.90 11.98
C TYR A 180 0.29 10.19 12.27
N SER A 181 0.26 8.85 12.23
CA SER A 181 1.46 8.02 12.40
C SER A 181 2.34 7.93 11.16
N GLY A 182 1.87 8.43 10.01
CA GLY A 182 2.62 8.51 8.75
C GLY A 182 2.09 9.62 7.87
N MET A 183 2.77 9.91 6.75
CA MET A 183 2.36 10.93 5.79
C MET A 183 2.32 10.37 4.38
N LEU A 184 1.33 10.82 3.61
CA LEU A 184 1.35 10.71 2.16
C LEU A 184 2.09 11.91 1.58
N TRP A 185 2.96 11.72 0.60
CA TRP A 185 3.73 12.83 0.02
C TRP A 185 3.74 12.78 -1.50
N GLU A 186 3.17 13.79 -2.11
CA GLU A 186 3.07 13.93 -3.56
C GLU A 186 4.18 14.87 -4.06
N LEU A 187 5.12 14.34 -4.85
CA LEU A 187 6.24 15.07 -5.43
C LEU A 187 6.01 15.38 -6.92
N SER A 188 5.17 14.55 -7.56
CA SER A 188 4.76 14.73 -8.95
C SER A 188 3.37 14.15 -9.21
N ARG A 189 2.71 14.61 -10.27
CA ARG A 189 1.44 14.08 -10.81
C ARG A 189 1.58 13.65 -12.23
N GLY A 190 0.88 12.56 -12.56
CA GLY A 190 0.85 11.93 -13.87
C GLY A 190 2.00 10.96 -14.07
N CYS A 191 1.77 10.00 -14.98
CA CYS A 191 2.72 8.96 -15.32
C CYS A 191 3.07 9.04 -16.81
N PRO A 192 4.35 8.93 -17.22
CA PRO A 192 4.72 8.95 -18.65
C PRO A 192 4.35 7.64 -19.37
N PHE A 193 4.03 6.59 -18.62
CA PHE A 193 3.66 5.28 -19.14
C PHE A 193 2.16 5.18 -19.37
N ARG A 194 1.78 4.19 -20.19
CA ARG A 194 0.38 3.98 -20.60
C ARG A 194 -0.03 2.53 -20.39
N CYS A 195 0.26 2.00 -19.19
CA CYS A 195 -0.17 0.65 -18.83
C CYS A 195 -1.70 0.58 -18.86
N ASP A 196 -2.25 -0.36 -19.62
CA ASP A 196 -3.68 -0.41 -19.95
C ASP A 196 -4.57 -0.66 -18.73
N PHE A 197 -4.07 -1.33 -17.68
CA PHE A 197 -4.77 -1.60 -16.44
C PHE A 197 -4.74 -0.43 -15.43
N CYS A 198 -3.85 0.55 -15.64
CA CYS A 198 -3.53 1.57 -14.63
C CYS A 198 -4.35 2.85 -14.85
N PHE A 199 -4.98 3.33 -13.78
CA PHE A 199 -5.76 4.58 -13.81
C PHE A 199 -4.87 5.83 -13.93
N GLU A 200 -3.65 5.80 -13.39
CA GLU A 200 -2.68 6.91 -13.46
C GLU A 200 -2.21 7.23 -14.88
N SER A 201 -2.33 6.29 -15.79
CA SER A 201 -1.98 6.48 -17.21
C SER A 201 -3.01 7.32 -17.97
N ARG A 202 -4.14 7.65 -17.33
CA ARG A 202 -5.27 8.33 -17.94
C ARG A 202 -5.15 9.85 -17.81
N GLY A 203 -5.06 10.56 -18.92
CA GLY A 203 -5.39 11.99 -18.98
C GLY A 203 -4.22 12.96 -19.12
N THR A 204 -3.00 12.65 -18.77
CA THR A 204 -1.87 13.56 -18.97
C THR A 204 -0.68 12.88 -19.63
N ALA A 205 -0.22 13.43 -20.76
CA ALA A 205 1.08 13.07 -21.29
C ALA A 205 2.18 13.78 -20.47
N GLY A 206 2.92 13.01 -19.67
CA GLY A 206 4.07 13.52 -18.90
C GLY A 206 3.79 13.75 -17.42
N THR A 207 4.85 14.06 -16.69
CA THR A 207 4.82 14.34 -15.25
C THR A 207 4.91 15.84 -14.98
N ARG A 208 4.06 16.34 -14.08
CA ARG A 208 4.12 17.69 -13.51
C ARG A 208 4.72 17.59 -12.12
N ARG A 209 5.57 18.52 -11.74
CA ARG A 209 6.38 18.39 -10.52
C ARG A 209 6.10 19.47 -9.52
N VAL A 210 6.16 19.11 -8.25
CA VAL A 210 6.22 20.06 -7.14
C VAL A 210 7.58 20.75 -7.15
N PRO A 211 7.66 22.09 -6.99
CA PRO A 211 8.93 22.81 -6.93
C PRO A 211 9.83 22.33 -5.79
N MET A 212 11.13 22.17 -6.06
CA MET A 212 12.10 21.68 -5.07
C MET A 212 12.14 22.51 -3.78
N ALA A 213 11.87 23.82 -3.85
CA ALA A 213 11.79 24.67 -2.66
C ALA A 213 10.64 24.26 -1.73
N ARG A 214 9.49 23.86 -2.29
CA ARG A 214 8.35 23.33 -1.55
C ARG A 214 8.65 21.93 -1.03
N VAL A 215 9.23 21.03 -1.84
CA VAL A 215 9.69 19.70 -1.41
C VAL A 215 10.59 19.81 -0.18
N GLN A 216 11.55 20.74 -0.20
CA GLN A 216 12.45 20.97 0.92
C GLN A 216 11.71 21.48 2.16
N ALA A 217 10.78 22.43 2.01
CA ALA A 217 10.05 23.01 3.12
C ALA A 217 9.11 21.98 3.78
N GLU A 218 8.43 21.15 2.98
CA GLU A 218 7.57 20.07 3.46
C GLU A 218 8.38 19.01 4.21
N LEU A 219 9.54 18.60 3.68
CA LEU A 219 10.42 17.64 4.34
C LEU A 219 10.94 18.14 5.70
N GLN A 220 11.34 19.42 5.78
CA GLN A 220 11.73 20.06 7.04
C GLN A 220 10.57 20.09 8.04
N HIS A 221 9.36 20.31 7.54
CA HIS A 221 8.17 20.32 8.39
C HIS A 221 7.84 18.92 8.92
N PHE A 222 7.96 17.88 8.10
CA PHE A 222 7.76 16.48 8.54
C PHE A 222 8.76 16.09 9.62
N GLU A 223 10.03 16.42 9.43
CA GLU A 223 11.08 16.17 10.42
C GLU A 223 10.79 16.91 11.73
N ALA A 224 10.45 18.20 11.66
CA ALA A 224 10.13 19.01 12.83
C ALA A 224 8.85 18.56 13.58
N CYS A 225 7.92 17.88 12.88
CA CYS A 225 6.72 17.29 13.47
C CYS A 225 6.94 15.88 14.03
N GLY A 226 8.13 15.27 13.84
CA GLY A 226 8.43 13.92 14.30
C GLY A 226 7.74 12.82 13.47
N VAL A 227 7.49 13.06 12.19
CA VAL A 227 6.92 12.04 11.28
C VAL A 227 7.89 10.86 11.19
N SER A 228 7.37 9.64 11.39
CA SER A 228 8.18 8.41 11.36
C SER A 228 8.19 7.73 9.99
N GLN A 229 7.11 7.88 9.20
CA GLN A 229 6.93 7.20 7.91
C GLN A 229 6.35 8.15 6.86
N VAL A 230 6.85 8.06 5.63
CA VAL A 230 6.37 8.84 4.48
C VAL A 230 6.17 7.92 3.27
N PHE A 231 4.97 7.92 2.72
CA PHE A 231 4.61 7.21 1.50
C PHE A 231 4.63 8.20 0.33
N VAL A 232 5.61 8.06 -0.55
CA VAL A 232 5.73 8.89 -1.76
C VAL A 232 4.76 8.38 -2.81
N LEU A 233 3.86 9.25 -3.27
CA LEU A 233 2.75 8.88 -4.16
C LEU A 233 3.10 8.92 -5.65
N ASP A 234 4.34 9.22 -5.99
CA ASP A 234 4.79 9.29 -7.39
C ASP A 234 4.71 7.90 -8.04
N PRO A 235 3.92 7.68 -9.10
CA PRO A 235 3.70 6.35 -9.70
C PRO A 235 4.97 5.72 -10.29
N THR A 236 6.02 6.51 -10.50
CA THR A 236 7.35 6.07 -10.90
C THR A 236 8.37 7.11 -10.44
N PHE A 237 8.76 7.04 -9.18
CA PHE A 237 9.65 8.02 -8.55
C PHE A 237 10.99 8.19 -9.29
N ASN A 238 11.53 7.10 -9.81
CA ASN A 238 12.85 7.08 -10.45
C ASN A 238 12.84 7.38 -11.97
N PHE A 239 11.71 7.78 -12.55
CA PHE A 239 11.62 8.12 -13.97
C PHE A 239 12.61 9.24 -14.36
N ASP A 240 12.63 10.33 -13.60
CA ASP A 240 13.69 11.32 -13.72
C ASP A 240 14.80 11.04 -12.71
N LYS A 241 15.82 10.31 -13.16
CA LYS A 241 16.96 9.93 -12.32
C LYS A 241 17.64 11.13 -11.65
N LYS A 242 17.72 12.29 -12.35
CA LYS A 242 18.38 13.50 -11.81
C LYS A 242 17.59 14.06 -10.63
N GLN A 243 16.28 14.18 -10.77
CA GLN A 243 15.40 14.65 -9.70
C GLN A 243 15.37 13.65 -8.54
N ALA A 244 15.18 12.37 -8.82
CA ALA A 244 15.19 11.31 -7.80
C ALA A 244 16.47 11.36 -6.94
N LYS A 245 17.64 11.39 -7.57
CA LYS A 245 18.92 11.52 -6.87
C LYS A 245 19.03 12.81 -6.04
N ALA A 246 18.48 13.93 -6.52
CA ALA A 246 18.48 15.18 -5.76
C ALA A 246 17.60 15.09 -4.51
N ILE A 247 16.41 14.48 -4.63
CA ILE A 247 15.48 14.27 -3.52
C ILE A 247 16.06 13.29 -2.50
N LEU A 248 16.62 12.14 -2.92
CA LEU A 248 17.24 11.17 -2.01
C LEU A 248 18.40 11.80 -1.22
N ARG A 249 19.25 12.61 -1.86
CA ARG A 249 20.30 13.36 -1.16
C ARG A 249 19.74 14.41 -0.20
N LEU A 250 18.61 15.01 -0.51
CA LEU A 250 17.92 15.95 0.37
C LEU A 250 17.40 15.23 1.61
N ILE A 251 16.74 14.07 1.44
CA ILE A 251 16.24 13.21 2.53
C ILE A 251 17.40 12.77 3.43
N ALA A 252 18.50 12.27 2.85
CA ALA A 252 19.66 11.82 3.61
C ALA A 252 20.25 12.92 4.53
N ARG A 253 20.14 14.17 4.12
CA ARG A 253 20.67 15.31 4.89
C ARG A 253 19.71 15.87 5.92
N GLN A 254 18.41 15.85 5.64
CA GLN A 254 17.41 16.59 6.43
C GLN A 254 16.51 15.71 7.27
N ALA A 255 16.24 14.48 6.84
CA ALA A 255 15.30 13.59 7.51
C ALA A 255 15.77 12.11 7.48
N PRO A 256 17.00 11.80 7.94
CA PRO A 256 17.57 10.45 7.86
C PRO A 256 16.84 9.43 8.76
N ALA A 257 16.08 9.89 9.75
CA ALA A 257 15.34 9.03 10.68
C ALA A 257 13.98 8.57 10.14
N ILE A 258 13.41 9.29 9.16
CA ILE A 258 12.11 8.96 8.57
C ILE A 258 12.25 7.76 7.63
N HIS A 259 11.32 6.82 7.71
CA HIS A 259 11.22 5.70 6.77
C HIS A 259 10.39 6.12 5.55
N PHE A 260 10.93 5.93 4.34
CA PHE A 260 10.27 6.29 3.08
C PHE A 260 9.87 5.06 2.29
N PHE A 261 8.70 5.12 1.65
CA PHE A 261 8.22 4.12 0.71
C PHE A 261 8.19 4.73 -0.70
N PHE A 262 8.80 4.05 -1.68
CA PHE A 262 8.88 4.52 -3.07
C PHE A 262 8.39 3.46 -4.04
N GLU A 263 7.64 3.88 -5.06
CA GLU A 263 7.29 3.06 -6.21
C GLU A 263 8.24 3.33 -7.38
N LEU A 264 8.81 2.26 -7.93
CA LEU A 264 9.86 2.32 -8.92
C LEU A 264 9.55 1.47 -10.16
N ARG A 265 10.26 1.78 -11.24
CA ARG A 265 10.45 0.87 -12.36
C ARG A 265 11.92 0.49 -12.47
N SER A 266 12.17 -0.80 -12.76
CA SER A 266 13.52 -1.36 -12.83
C SER A 266 14.40 -0.70 -13.88
N GLU A 267 13.84 -0.33 -15.05
CA GLU A 267 14.55 0.24 -16.20
C GLU A 267 15.33 1.53 -15.86
N PHE A 268 14.93 2.23 -14.79
CA PHE A 268 15.57 3.47 -14.37
C PHE A 268 16.54 3.30 -13.20
N ILE A 269 16.77 2.08 -12.72
CA ILE A 269 17.74 1.80 -11.66
C ILE A 269 19.16 1.90 -12.26
N ASP A 270 20.06 2.53 -11.53
CA ASP A 270 21.50 2.51 -11.76
C ASP A 270 22.25 2.37 -10.43
N ALA A 271 23.55 2.07 -10.51
CA ALA A 271 24.38 1.82 -9.32
C ALA A 271 24.44 3.00 -8.34
N GLU A 272 24.23 4.24 -8.80
CA GLU A 272 24.19 5.40 -7.90
C GLU A 272 22.87 5.49 -7.16
N LEU A 273 21.73 5.26 -7.85
CA LEU A 273 20.41 5.18 -7.22
C LEU A 273 20.36 4.05 -6.20
N ALA A 274 20.88 2.87 -6.55
CA ALA A 274 20.92 1.73 -5.63
C ALA A 274 21.67 2.09 -4.31
N ARG A 275 22.84 2.72 -4.41
CA ARG A 275 23.58 3.19 -3.23
C ARG A 275 22.85 4.28 -2.43
N LEU A 276 22.14 5.19 -3.12
CA LEU A 276 21.38 6.24 -2.44
C LEU A 276 20.19 5.66 -1.68
N PHE A 277 19.48 4.69 -2.25
CA PHE A 277 18.40 4.00 -1.56
C PHE A 277 18.93 3.20 -0.35
N ALA A 278 20.00 2.44 -0.53
CA ALA A 278 20.61 1.65 0.57
C ALA A 278 21.11 2.52 1.75
N ALA A 279 21.44 3.77 1.49
CA ALA A 279 21.87 4.71 2.53
C ALA A 279 20.71 5.36 3.31
N LEU A 280 19.46 5.05 2.97
CA LEU A 280 18.27 5.61 3.59
C LEU A 280 17.44 4.51 4.27
N ARG A 281 16.65 4.91 5.25
CA ARG A 281 15.56 4.08 5.75
C ARG A 281 14.43 4.11 4.71
N CYS A 282 14.41 3.15 3.81
CA CYS A 282 13.35 3.09 2.81
C CYS A 282 13.04 1.67 2.34
N SER A 283 11.82 1.51 1.86
CA SER A 283 11.33 0.31 1.18
C SER A 283 10.95 0.68 -0.25
N LEU A 284 11.36 -0.15 -1.20
CA LEU A 284 11.15 0.06 -2.62
C LEU A 284 10.14 -0.95 -3.14
N GLN A 285 9.10 -0.50 -3.84
CA GLN A 285 8.16 -1.36 -4.53
C GLN A 285 8.38 -1.24 -6.03
N ILE A 286 8.61 -2.38 -6.69
CA ILE A 286 8.96 -2.44 -8.11
C ILE A 286 7.88 -3.24 -8.84
N GLY A 287 7.16 -2.57 -9.73
CA GLY A 287 6.13 -3.23 -10.52
C GLY A 287 6.72 -4.20 -11.55
N LEU A 288 6.72 -5.49 -11.27
CA LEU A 288 7.04 -6.56 -12.21
C LEU A 288 5.81 -6.95 -13.03
N GLN A 289 4.69 -7.19 -12.37
CA GLN A 289 3.37 -7.60 -12.85
C GLN A 289 3.34 -9.03 -13.43
N SER A 290 4.20 -9.36 -14.35
CA SER A 290 4.45 -10.67 -14.95
C SER A 290 5.89 -10.76 -15.44
N ALA A 291 6.45 -11.95 -15.50
CA ALA A 291 7.75 -12.19 -16.11
C ALA A 291 7.64 -12.63 -17.58
N ASP A 292 6.43 -12.68 -18.14
CA ASP A 292 6.17 -12.99 -19.54
C ASP A 292 5.97 -11.72 -20.37
N ASP A 293 6.92 -11.45 -21.29
CA ASP A 293 6.86 -10.25 -22.13
C ASP A 293 5.64 -10.25 -23.07
N ALA A 294 5.21 -11.41 -23.57
CA ALA A 294 4.03 -11.49 -24.43
C ALA A 294 2.74 -11.14 -23.67
N VAL A 295 2.62 -11.54 -22.40
CA VAL A 295 1.52 -11.16 -21.50
C VAL A 295 1.58 -9.66 -21.22
N LEU A 296 2.75 -9.12 -20.92
CA LEU A 296 2.92 -7.69 -20.62
C LEU A 296 2.62 -6.79 -21.83
N GLN A 297 2.92 -7.25 -23.06
CA GLN A 297 2.58 -6.51 -24.28
C GLN A 297 1.07 -6.31 -24.43
N ASN A 298 0.24 -7.25 -23.97
CA ASN A 298 -1.23 -7.12 -23.99
C ASN A 298 -1.77 -6.02 -23.07
N ILE A 299 -0.94 -5.51 -22.16
CA ILE A 299 -1.27 -4.41 -21.24
C ILE A 299 -0.37 -3.19 -21.43
N SER A 300 0.22 -3.05 -22.63
CA SER A 300 1.11 -1.94 -23.01
C SER A 300 2.32 -1.79 -22.08
N ARG A 301 2.90 -2.94 -21.66
CA ARG A 301 4.17 -3.05 -20.94
C ARG A 301 5.13 -3.98 -21.70
N SER A 302 6.37 -4.02 -21.26
CA SER A 302 7.38 -4.98 -21.71
C SER A 302 8.37 -5.26 -20.59
N ILE A 303 9.01 -6.39 -20.65
CA ILE A 303 10.11 -6.78 -19.78
C ILE A 303 11.22 -7.43 -20.60
N ASP A 304 12.46 -7.11 -20.24
CA ASP A 304 13.64 -7.91 -20.54
C ASP A 304 14.07 -8.51 -19.20
N ARG A 305 13.94 -9.84 -19.04
CA ARG A 305 14.25 -10.53 -17.77
C ARG A 305 15.71 -10.35 -17.38
N GLU A 306 16.64 -10.38 -18.31
CA GLU A 306 18.08 -10.24 -18.05
C GLU A 306 18.40 -8.82 -17.58
N ASP A 307 17.82 -7.77 -18.20
CA ASP A 307 17.99 -6.39 -17.74
C ASP A 307 17.31 -6.18 -16.38
N PHE A 308 16.11 -6.74 -16.17
CA PHE A 308 15.40 -6.67 -14.87
C PHE A 308 16.26 -7.27 -13.75
N GLU A 309 16.77 -8.48 -13.95
CA GLU A 309 17.66 -9.18 -13.00
C GLU A 309 18.92 -8.35 -12.72
N ALA A 310 19.60 -7.85 -13.78
CA ALA A 310 20.79 -7.04 -13.64
C ALA A 310 20.53 -5.74 -12.84
N LYS A 311 19.36 -5.11 -13.00
CA LYS A 311 18.96 -3.91 -12.25
C LYS A 311 18.64 -4.21 -10.78
N VAL A 312 17.91 -5.29 -10.53
CA VAL A 312 17.60 -5.74 -9.16
C VAL A 312 18.86 -6.15 -8.42
N LEU A 313 19.79 -6.81 -9.10
CA LEU A 313 21.09 -7.18 -8.53
C LEU A 313 21.88 -5.96 -8.01
N LEU A 314 21.77 -4.78 -8.65
CA LEU A 314 22.37 -3.55 -8.13
C LEU A 314 21.78 -3.14 -6.78
N LEU A 315 20.46 -3.30 -6.57
CA LEU A 315 19.80 -3.04 -5.29
C LEU A 315 20.25 -4.04 -4.23
N HIS A 316 20.25 -5.32 -4.59
CA HIS A 316 20.66 -6.41 -3.71
C HIS A 316 22.11 -6.23 -3.22
N GLN A 317 23.04 -5.97 -4.13
CA GLN A 317 24.46 -5.73 -3.82
C GLN A 317 24.69 -4.48 -2.98
N ALA A 318 23.81 -3.47 -3.11
CA ALA A 318 23.87 -2.26 -2.29
C ALA A 318 23.26 -2.46 -0.89
N GLY A 319 22.50 -3.54 -0.66
CA GLY A 319 21.75 -3.79 0.58
C GLY A 319 20.47 -2.97 0.70
N ALA A 320 19.85 -2.59 -0.42
CA ALA A 320 18.56 -1.89 -0.41
C ALA A 320 17.40 -2.86 -0.14
N THR A 321 16.38 -2.41 0.60
CA THR A 321 15.14 -3.17 0.83
C THR A 321 14.18 -2.96 -0.34
N TYR A 322 13.77 -4.03 -1.03
CA TYR A 322 12.88 -3.97 -2.17
C TYR A 322 11.86 -5.11 -2.20
N GLY A 323 10.71 -4.83 -2.82
CA GLY A 323 9.66 -5.80 -3.10
C GLY A 323 9.17 -5.71 -4.53
N PHE A 324 8.34 -6.68 -4.94
CA PHE A 324 7.73 -6.72 -6.26
C PHE A 324 6.22 -6.81 -6.18
N ASP A 325 5.56 -6.29 -7.25
CA ASP A 325 4.15 -6.53 -7.51
C ASP A 325 4.00 -7.56 -8.63
N LEU A 326 3.13 -8.55 -8.42
CA LEU A 326 2.64 -9.47 -9.45
C LEU A 326 1.13 -9.34 -9.61
N ILE A 327 0.64 -9.56 -10.83
CA ILE A 327 -0.79 -9.58 -11.14
C ILE A 327 -1.11 -10.89 -11.86
N TYR A 328 -2.06 -11.68 -11.32
CA TYR A 328 -2.58 -12.86 -12.00
C TYR A 328 -3.89 -12.57 -12.72
N GLY A 329 -4.15 -13.34 -13.78
CA GLY A 329 -5.33 -13.17 -14.64
C GLY A 329 -5.17 -12.07 -15.70
N LEU A 330 -3.93 -11.67 -16.02
CA LEU A 330 -3.64 -10.74 -17.11
C LEU A 330 -4.11 -11.31 -18.47
N PRO A 331 -4.48 -10.45 -19.46
CA PRO A 331 -4.87 -10.91 -20.80
C PRO A 331 -3.81 -11.78 -21.45
N GLY A 332 -4.19 -13.01 -21.84
CA GLY A 332 -3.29 -13.98 -22.48
C GLY A 332 -2.41 -14.79 -21.54
N ASP A 333 -2.43 -14.50 -20.23
CA ASP A 333 -1.70 -15.27 -19.22
C ASP A 333 -2.36 -16.64 -18.96
N THR A 334 -1.62 -17.52 -18.32
CA THR A 334 -2.05 -18.85 -17.89
C THR A 334 -1.65 -19.07 -16.45
N LEU A 335 -2.26 -20.05 -15.77
CA LEU A 335 -1.84 -20.43 -14.40
C LEU A 335 -0.35 -20.84 -14.37
N ALA A 336 0.13 -21.53 -15.39
CA ALA A 336 1.55 -21.91 -15.50
C ALA A 336 2.45 -20.66 -15.70
N GLY A 337 2.03 -19.68 -16.51
CA GLY A 337 2.75 -18.40 -16.70
C GLY A 337 2.81 -17.56 -15.43
N PHE A 338 1.71 -17.53 -14.67
CA PHE A 338 1.70 -16.90 -13.34
C PHE A 338 2.67 -17.60 -12.37
N HIS A 339 2.71 -18.94 -12.34
CA HIS A 339 3.66 -19.69 -11.52
C HIS A 339 5.12 -19.42 -11.93
N ASP A 340 5.41 -19.37 -13.23
CA ASP A 340 6.75 -19.00 -13.74
C ASP A 340 7.14 -17.56 -13.32
N SER A 341 6.18 -16.62 -13.34
CA SER A 341 6.39 -15.26 -12.88
C SER A 341 6.66 -15.18 -11.37
N LEU A 342 5.97 -16.00 -10.59
CA LEU A 342 6.18 -16.11 -9.13
C LEU A 342 7.57 -16.70 -8.82
N ASP A 343 7.96 -17.77 -9.51
CA ASP A 343 9.26 -18.42 -9.35
C ASP A 343 10.40 -17.47 -9.75
N PHE A 344 10.24 -16.73 -10.85
CA PHE A 344 11.18 -15.69 -11.25
C PHE A 344 11.30 -14.56 -10.21
N ALA A 345 10.19 -14.06 -9.71
CA ALA A 345 10.21 -12.99 -8.71
C ALA A 345 10.98 -13.42 -7.46
N LEU A 346 10.73 -14.62 -6.95
CA LEU A 346 11.37 -15.13 -5.73
C LEU A 346 12.84 -15.55 -5.93
N SER A 347 13.25 -15.91 -7.15
CA SER A 347 14.66 -16.16 -7.46
C SER A 347 15.54 -14.91 -7.27
N LEU A 348 14.92 -13.70 -7.27
CA LEU A 348 15.58 -12.43 -7.05
C LEU A 348 15.58 -11.99 -5.57
N ALA A 349 15.16 -12.86 -4.67
CA ALA A 349 15.16 -12.67 -3.21
C ALA A 349 14.60 -11.32 -2.73
N PRO A 350 13.36 -10.94 -3.12
CA PRO A 350 12.74 -9.70 -2.66
C PRO A 350 12.47 -9.75 -1.15
N ASN A 351 12.46 -8.58 -0.49
CA ASN A 351 12.07 -8.49 0.91
C ASN A 351 10.55 -8.58 1.12
N HIS A 352 9.79 -8.37 0.05
CA HIS A 352 8.32 -8.44 0.05
C HIS A 352 7.80 -8.76 -1.34
N LEU A 353 6.69 -9.49 -1.43
CA LEU A 353 6.04 -9.83 -2.70
C LEU A 353 4.52 -9.66 -2.57
N ASP A 354 3.99 -8.64 -3.25
CA ASP A 354 2.55 -8.43 -3.36
C ASP A 354 1.99 -9.09 -4.61
N ILE A 355 0.89 -9.84 -4.47
CA ILE A 355 0.25 -10.56 -5.56
C ILE A 355 -1.23 -10.22 -5.62
N PHE A 356 -1.67 -9.59 -6.71
CA PHE A 356 -3.02 -9.09 -6.87
C PHE A 356 -3.78 -9.81 -7.98
N PRO A 357 -5.11 -10.02 -7.83
CA PRO A 357 -5.96 -10.33 -8.98
C PRO A 357 -6.06 -9.11 -9.90
N LEU A 358 -6.08 -9.33 -11.20
CA LEU A 358 -6.36 -8.26 -12.15
C LEU A 358 -7.76 -7.68 -11.90
N SER A 359 -7.85 -6.36 -11.81
CA SER A 359 -9.12 -5.62 -11.80
C SER A 359 -9.28 -4.82 -13.08
N VAL A 360 -10.46 -4.89 -13.71
CA VAL A 360 -10.82 -4.15 -14.92
C VAL A 360 -11.49 -2.83 -14.50
N LEU A 361 -10.67 -1.87 -14.09
CA LEU A 361 -11.14 -0.63 -13.50
C LEU A 361 -11.84 0.26 -14.54
N PRO A 362 -13.04 0.78 -14.27
CA PRO A 362 -13.70 1.75 -15.13
C PRO A 362 -12.77 2.91 -15.48
N GLY A 363 -12.82 3.32 -16.74
CA GLY A 363 -12.04 4.43 -17.24
C GLY A 363 -10.59 4.10 -17.58
N THR A 364 -10.10 2.89 -17.38
CA THR A 364 -8.81 2.44 -17.93
C THR A 364 -8.97 1.97 -19.37
N ARG A 365 -7.85 1.90 -20.12
CA ARG A 365 -7.89 1.35 -21.47
C ARG A 365 -8.22 -0.14 -21.46
N LEU A 366 -7.78 -0.87 -20.44
CA LEU A 366 -8.13 -2.28 -20.27
C LEU A 366 -9.65 -2.48 -20.16
N HIS A 367 -10.36 -1.59 -19.46
CA HIS A 367 -11.81 -1.63 -19.38
C HIS A 367 -12.46 -1.50 -20.78
N ASP A 368 -11.97 -0.59 -21.60
CA ASP A 368 -12.48 -0.38 -22.95
C ASP A 368 -12.15 -1.57 -23.89
N THR A 369 -11.02 -2.25 -23.67
CA THR A 369 -10.53 -3.37 -24.51
C THR A 369 -10.78 -4.76 -23.90
N ALA A 370 -11.37 -4.86 -22.72
CA ALA A 370 -11.69 -6.13 -22.06
C ALA A 370 -12.48 -7.10 -22.94
N PRO A 371 -13.46 -6.65 -23.77
CA PRO A 371 -14.16 -7.51 -24.71
C PRO A 371 -13.25 -8.13 -25.78
N ASP A 372 -12.21 -7.44 -26.22
CA ASP A 372 -11.26 -7.93 -27.23
C ASP A 372 -10.47 -9.14 -26.72
N PHE A 373 -10.21 -9.18 -25.40
CA PHE A 373 -9.57 -10.29 -24.72
C PHE A 373 -10.56 -11.33 -24.17
N ASN A 374 -11.86 -11.12 -24.35
CA ASN A 374 -12.93 -11.93 -23.77
C ASN A 374 -12.76 -12.10 -22.25
N LEU A 375 -12.37 -11.03 -21.54
CA LEU A 375 -12.27 -11.01 -20.08
C LEU A 375 -13.66 -11.05 -19.46
N GLN A 376 -13.89 -12.05 -18.61
CA GLN A 376 -15.05 -12.07 -17.73
C GLN A 376 -14.66 -11.43 -16.39
N HIS A 377 -15.32 -10.36 -16.00
CA HIS A 377 -14.99 -9.65 -14.77
C HIS A 377 -16.27 -9.20 -14.04
N LEU A 378 -16.14 -8.82 -12.80
CA LEU A 378 -17.21 -8.18 -12.05
C LEU A 378 -17.46 -6.78 -12.63
N GLU A 379 -18.73 -6.46 -12.94
CA GLU A 379 -19.14 -5.10 -13.35
C GLU A 379 -19.21 -4.13 -12.16
N ALA A 380 -19.23 -4.66 -10.95
CA ALA A 380 -19.22 -3.92 -9.70
C ALA A 380 -17.89 -4.12 -8.95
N ILE A 381 -17.63 -3.24 -8.01
CA ILE A 381 -16.49 -3.31 -7.11
C ILE A 381 -16.36 -4.72 -6.52
N PRO A 382 -15.15 -5.32 -6.54
CA PRO A 382 -13.83 -4.78 -6.87
C PRO A 382 -13.39 -4.90 -8.36
N TYR A 383 -14.30 -5.11 -9.30
CA TYR A 383 -14.04 -5.22 -10.75
C TYR A 383 -13.09 -6.35 -11.16
N THR A 384 -12.90 -7.34 -10.30
CA THR A 384 -11.93 -8.43 -10.46
C THR A 384 -12.27 -9.30 -11.66
N VAL A 385 -11.25 -9.71 -12.41
CA VAL A 385 -11.34 -10.72 -13.47
C VAL A 385 -11.74 -12.07 -12.85
N LEU A 386 -12.74 -12.70 -13.44
CA LEU A 386 -13.27 -14.01 -13.04
C LEU A 386 -12.72 -15.14 -13.91
N ALA A 387 -12.51 -14.86 -15.19
CA ALA A 387 -11.94 -15.80 -16.16
C ALA A 387 -11.51 -15.09 -17.45
N SER A 388 -10.64 -15.74 -18.22
CA SER A 388 -10.31 -15.43 -19.61
C SER A 388 -10.23 -16.71 -20.43
N PRO A 389 -10.07 -16.65 -21.76
CA PRO A 389 -9.87 -17.85 -22.59
C PRO A 389 -8.66 -18.70 -22.20
N THR A 390 -7.62 -18.10 -21.62
CA THR A 390 -6.36 -18.76 -21.23
C THR A 390 -6.23 -18.96 -19.72
N PHE A 391 -7.12 -18.35 -18.92
CA PHE A 391 -7.09 -18.40 -17.46
C PHE A 391 -8.52 -18.66 -16.97
N SER A 392 -8.86 -19.93 -16.72
CA SER A 392 -10.22 -20.32 -16.33
C SER A 392 -10.59 -19.82 -14.91
N ALA A 393 -11.86 -19.87 -14.55
CA ALA A 393 -12.30 -19.54 -13.18
C ALA A 393 -11.67 -20.47 -12.13
N ALA A 394 -11.40 -21.73 -12.49
CA ALA A 394 -10.68 -22.67 -11.62
C ALA A 394 -9.21 -22.23 -11.43
N ASP A 395 -8.56 -21.77 -12.52
CA ASP A 395 -7.19 -21.25 -12.45
C ASP A 395 -7.10 -19.96 -11.63
N MET A 396 -8.11 -19.06 -11.74
CA MET A 396 -8.20 -17.86 -10.89
C MET A 396 -8.29 -18.25 -9.42
N GLY A 397 -9.09 -19.27 -9.07
CA GLY A 397 -9.18 -19.80 -7.72
C GLY A 397 -7.85 -20.42 -7.25
N ALA A 398 -7.15 -21.15 -8.10
CA ALA A 398 -5.85 -21.74 -7.79
C ALA A 398 -4.78 -20.65 -7.57
N ALA A 399 -4.73 -19.63 -8.45
CA ALA A 399 -3.81 -18.52 -8.31
C ALA A 399 -4.07 -17.70 -7.02
N ALA A 400 -5.34 -17.46 -6.66
CA ALA A 400 -5.71 -16.79 -5.42
C ALA A 400 -5.23 -17.57 -4.18
N ARG A 401 -5.35 -18.90 -4.19
CA ARG A 401 -4.85 -19.77 -3.10
C ARG A 401 -3.33 -19.71 -3.00
N THR A 402 -2.62 -19.77 -4.14
CA THR A 402 -1.15 -19.65 -4.20
C THR A 402 -0.69 -18.28 -3.72
N ALA A 403 -1.35 -17.19 -4.14
CA ALA A 403 -1.05 -15.83 -3.70
C ALA A 403 -1.22 -15.66 -2.18
N ARG A 404 -2.33 -16.16 -1.62
CA ARG A 404 -2.57 -16.17 -0.17
C ARG A 404 -1.53 -17.00 0.58
N ALA A 405 -1.16 -18.15 0.05
CA ALA A 405 -0.13 -19.01 0.64
C ALA A 405 1.24 -18.32 0.63
N CYS A 406 1.60 -17.65 -0.47
CA CYS A 406 2.81 -16.84 -0.57
C CYS A 406 2.81 -15.71 0.46
N ASP A 407 1.74 -14.94 0.57
CA ASP A 407 1.64 -13.86 1.55
C ASP A 407 1.81 -14.36 2.99
N LEU A 408 1.07 -15.39 3.38
CA LEU A 408 1.17 -15.99 4.72
C LEU A 408 2.57 -16.56 4.99
N PHE A 409 3.13 -17.32 4.03
CA PHE A 409 4.39 -18.01 4.24
C PHE A 409 5.58 -17.09 4.13
N TYR A 410 5.64 -16.25 3.08
CA TYR A 410 6.80 -15.44 2.76
C TYR A 410 6.80 -14.09 3.48
N ASN A 411 5.72 -13.30 3.35
CA ASN A 411 5.63 -11.96 3.91
C ASN A 411 5.36 -12.01 5.43
N GLN A 412 4.18 -12.52 5.82
CA GLN A 412 3.76 -12.56 7.23
C GLN A 412 4.63 -13.53 8.04
N GLY A 413 5.04 -14.64 7.43
CA GLY A 413 5.90 -15.65 8.04
C GLY A 413 7.38 -15.29 8.12
N LYS A 414 7.78 -14.08 7.70
CA LYS A 414 9.15 -13.56 7.79
C LYS A 414 10.19 -14.49 7.15
N ALA A 415 9.85 -15.06 5.97
CA ALA A 415 10.65 -16.11 5.36
C ALA A 415 11.92 -15.62 4.66
N VAL A 416 12.05 -14.33 4.39
CA VAL A 416 13.16 -13.74 3.62
C VAL A 416 14.54 -14.24 4.05
N PRO A 417 14.91 -14.32 5.36
CA PRO A 417 16.25 -14.74 5.78
C PRO A 417 16.56 -16.23 5.54
N TRP A 418 15.54 -17.07 5.37
CA TRP A 418 15.70 -18.52 5.35
C TRP A 418 15.01 -19.24 4.18
N PHE A 419 14.21 -18.51 3.37
CA PHE A 419 13.40 -19.11 2.30
C PHE A 419 14.25 -19.90 1.28
N ALA A 420 15.34 -19.30 0.81
CA ALA A 420 16.23 -19.93 -0.17
C ALA A 420 16.82 -21.25 0.35
N MET A 421 17.26 -21.27 1.61
CA MET A 421 17.79 -22.46 2.26
C MET A 421 16.78 -23.61 2.30
N ILE A 422 15.53 -23.31 2.70
CA ILE A 422 14.45 -24.31 2.75
C ILE A 422 14.07 -24.80 1.34
N GLN A 423 13.95 -23.87 0.39
CA GLN A 423 13.62 -24.18 -0.99
C GLN A 423 14.67 -25.11 -1.63
N GLU A 424 15.95 -24.80 -1.44
CA GLU A 424 17.07 -25.61 -1.94
C GLU A 424 17.07 -27.00 -1.30
N ALA A 425 16.90 -27.09 0.03
CA ALA A 425 16.86 -28.38 0.72
C ALA A 425 15.68 -29.26 0.33
N LEU A 426 14.55 -28.68 -0.07
CA LEU A 426 13.37 -29.42 -0.56
C LEU A 426 13.43 -29.72 -2.06
N ASP A 427 14.33 -29.11 -2.82
CA ASP A 427 14.42 -29.18 -4.29
C ASP A 427 13.05 -28.91 -4.95
N LEU A 428 12.39 -27.85 -4.51
CA LEU A 428 11.05 -27.44 -4.98
C LEU A 428 11.07 -26.02 -5.55
N ALA A 429 10.36 -25.81 -6.66
CA ALA A 429 10.06 -24.47 -7.11
C ALA A 429 9.15 -23.74 -6.09
N PRO A 430 9.33 -22.42 -5.85
CA PRO A 430 8.50 -21.65 -4.93
C PRO A 430 7.00 -21.80 -5.15
N SER A 431 6.55 -21.77 -6.41
CA SER A 431 5.14 -21.96 -6.76
C SER A 431 4.59 -23.31 -6.32
N VAL A 432 5.38 -24.37 -6.42
CA VAL A 432 5.02 -25.72 -5.97
C VAL A 432 4.97 -25.79 -4.43
N LEU A 433 5.93 -25.15 -3.76
CA LEU A 433 5.94 -25.06 -2.29
C LEU A 433 4.66 -24.38 -1.79
N PHE A 434 4.29 -23.22 -2.37
CA PHE A 434 3.09 -22.49 -1.95
C PHE A 434 1.78 -23.21 -2.31
N GLN A 435 1.72 -23.94 -3.41
CA GLN A 435 0.57 -24.80 -3.70
C GLN A 435 0.39 -25.88 -2.62
N ARG A 436 1.48 -26.56 -2.26
CA ARG A 436 1.44 -27.56 -1.15
C ARG A 436 1.08 -26.92 0.17
N PHE A 437 1.59 -25.72 0.46
CA PHE A 437 1.22 -24.98 1.68
C PHE A 437 -0.25 -24.55 1.65
N ALA A 438 -0.79 -24.11 0.52
CA ALA A 438 -2.20 -23.81 0.35
C ALA A 438 -3.09 -25.04 0.64
N ASP A 439 -2.71 -26.22 0.12
CA ASP A 439 -3.43 -27.47 0.38
C ASP A 439 -3.34 -27.88 1.85
N PHE A 440 -2.19 -27.65 2.49
CA PHE A 440 -2.02 -27.87 3.93
C PHE A 440 -2.92 -26.95 4.75
N LEU A 441 -3.03 -25.66 4.41
CA LEU A 441 -3.84 -24.67 5.10
C LEU A 441 -5.34 -25.02 5.12
N ASP A 442 -5.86 -25.70 4.09
CA ASP A 442 -7.28 -26.08 4.02
C ASP A 442 -7.71 -27.03 5.16
N ALA A 443 -6.76 -27.75 5.76
CA ALA A 443 -7.00 -28.64 6.86
C ALA A 443 -6.68 -28.03 8.25
N GLN A 444 -6.22 -26.77 8.29
CA GLN A 444 -5.77 -26.14 9.53
C GLN A 444 -6.82 -25.18 10.11
N THR A 445 -6.82 -25.09 11.44
CA THR A 445 -7.62 -24.10 12.20
C THR A 445 -6.74 -23.12 12.99
N ALA A 446 -5.42 -23.36 13.03
CA ALA A 446 -4.47 -22.48 13.69
C ALA A 446 -4.32 -21.16 12.91
N THR A 447 -4.05 -20.08 13.63
CA THR A 447 -3.82 -18.74 13.08
C THR A 447 -2.38 -18.25 13.25
N ASP A 448 -1.58 -18.92 14.07
CA ASP A 448 -0.17 -18.60 14.29
C ASP A 448 0.66 -19.01 13.07
N VAL A 449 1.13 -18.03 12.32
CA VAL A 449 1.82 -18.24 11.04
C VAL A 449 3.11 -19.03 11.23
N THR A 450 3.92 -18.72 12.25
CA THR A 450 5.17 -19.46 12.54
C THR A 450 4.88 -20.93 12.87
N ALA A 451 3.87 -21.19 13.68
CA ALA A 451 3.48 -22.56 14.00
C ALA A 451 2.96 -23.32 12.76
N LEU A 452 2.22 -22.66 11.87
CA LEU A 452 1.77 -23.23 10.60
C LEU A 452 2.94 -23.58 9.67
N GLN A 453 3.93 -22.69 9.55
CA GLN A 453 5.15 -22.95 8.77
C GLN A 453 5.93 -24.15 9.31
N VAL A 454 6.17 -24.20 10.63
CA VAL A 454 6.87 -25.30 11.30
C VAL A 454 6.15 -26.64 11.06
N ALA A 455 4.84 -26.67 11.28
CA ALA A 455 4.03 -27.89 11.10
C ALA A 455 4.01 -28.36 9.62
N PHE A 456 3.91 -27.42 8.69
CA PHE A 456 3.98 -27.72 7.27
C PHE A 456 5.35 -28.28 6.87
N LEU A 457 6.44 -27.62 7.25
CA LEU A 457 7.79 -28.06 6.92
C LEU A 457 8.14 -29.40 7.53
N ALA A 458 7.70 -29.68 8.76
CA ALA A 458 7.83 -31.01 9.36
C ALA A 458 7.19 -32.12 8.51
N SER A 459 6.14 -31.81 7.74
CA SER A 459 5.52 -32.75 6.81
C SER A 459 6.25 -32.88 5.46
N CYS A 460 7.08 -31.89 5.12
CA CYS A 460 7.82 -31.86 3.85
C CYS A 460 9.16 -32.60 3.90
N PHE A 461 9.81 -32.62 5.08
CA PHE A 461 11.11 -33.26 5.23
C PHE A 461 10.97 -34.73 5.59
N PRO A 462 11.48 -35.67 4.76
CA PRO A 462 11.48 -37.11 5.08
C PRO A 462 12.46 -37.44 6.22
N GLU A 463 13.53 -36.65 6.38
CA GLU A 463 14.53 -36.81 7.42
C GLU A 463 14.19 -35.96 8.64
N VAL A 464 13.97 -36.63 9.79
CA VAL A 464 13.57 -35.98 11.05
C VAL A 464 14.57 -34.88 11.46
N LYS A 465 15.87 -35.10 11.26
CA LYS A 465 16.92 -34.13 11.64
C LYS A 465 16.83 -32.83 10.82
N ALA A 466 16.73 -32.93 9.50
CA ALA A 466 16.60 -31.76 8.63
C ALA A 466 15.31 -30.99 8.92
N GLY A 467 14.22 -31.70 9.18
CA GLY A 467 12.94 -31.09 9.60
C GLY A 467 13.04 -30.36 10.94
N ALA A 468 13.80 -30.88 11.90
CA ALA A 468 14.02 -30.24 13.20
C ALA A 468 14.86 -28.96 13.07
N VAL A 469 15.93 -28.98 12.26
CA VAL A 469 16.72 -27.75 12.00
C VAL A 469 15.89 -26.71 11.26
N ALA A 470 15.08 -27.13 10.26
CA ALA A 470 14.16 -26.21 9.58
C ALA A 470 13.15 -25.56 10.56
N ALA A 471 12.61 -26.34 11.49
CA ALA A 471 11.70 -25.85 12.53
C ALA A 471 12.39 -24.80 13.43
N ASP A 472 13.63 -25.03 13.83
CA ASP A 472 14.40 -24.12 14.69
C ASP A 472 14.70 -22.80 13.96
N VAL A 473 15.15 -22.86 12.71
CA VAL A 473 15.38 -21.68 11.86
C VAL A 473 14.11 -20.85 11.72
N VAL A 474 13.01 -21.47 11.33
CA VAL A 474 11.73 -20.79 11.13
C VAL A 474 11.19 -20.21 12.43
N THR A 475 11.33 -20.94 13.55
CA THR A 475 10.90 -20.46 14.87
C THR A 475 11.69 -19.21 15.26
N TYR A 476 13.02 -19.24 15.13
CA TYR A 476 13.85 -18.09 15.49
C TYR A 476 13.50 -16.86 14.67
N PHE A 477 13.58 -16.95 13.34
CA PHE A 477 13.37 -15.78 12.47
C PHE A 477 11.90 -15.30 12.46
N GLY A 478 10.94 -16.22 12.50
CA GLY A 478 9.51 -15.88 12.57
C GLY A 478 9.14 -15.15 13.86
N ARG A 479 9.59 -15.66 15.00
CA ARG A 479 9.33 -15.02 16.31
C ARG A 479 10.09 -13.72 16.49
N SER A 480 11.36 -13.69 16.10
CA SER A 480 12.18 -12.47 16.12
C SER A 480 11.55 -11.36 15.26
N GLY A 481 11.15 -11.67 14.04
CA GLY A 481 10.50 -10.69 13.16
C GLY A 481 9.17 -10.17 13.73
N ALA A 482 8.35 -11.05 14.32
CA ALA A 482 7.10 -10.65 14.95
C ALA A 482 7.32 -9.74 16.18
N LEU A 483 8.33 -10.03 16.99
CA LEU A 483 8.71 -9.20 18.14
C LEU A 483 9.22 -7.82 17.71
N LEU A 484 10.07 -7.75 16.67
CA LEU A 484 10.56 -6.48 16.12
C LEU A 484 9.42 -5.61 15.57
N GLU A 485 8.45 -6.21 14.90
CA GLU A 485 7.25 -5.48 14.45
C GLU A 485 6.40 -4.97 15.62
N ALA A 486 6.18 -5.81 16.64
CA ALA A 486 5.44 -5.41 17.83
C ALA A 486 6.14 -4.26 18.56
N ALA A 487 7.47 -4.31 18.71
CA ALA A 487 8.26 -3.25 19.31
C ALA A 487 8.24 -1.94 18.48
N ALA A 488 8.19 -2.05 17.15
CA ALA A 488 8.05 -0.88 16.29
C ALA A 488 6.68 -0.19 16.42
N LEU A 489 5.62 -0.96 16.70
CA LEU A 489 4.26 -0.44 16.92
C LEU A 489 4.04 0.11 18.33
N ASP A 490 4.70 -0.46 19.32
CA ASP A 490 4.63 -0.07 20.73
C ASP A 490 6.05 0.02 21.34
N PRO A 491 6.79 1.11 21.08
CA PRO A 491 8.18 1.26 21.52
C PRO A 491 8.38 1.32 23.05
N GLU A 492 7.32 1.59 23.81
CA GLU A 492 7.37 1.66 25.28
C GLU A 492 6.95 0.32 25.94
N GLY A 493 6.43 -0.62 25.15
CA GLY A 493 5.99 -1.94 25.59
C GLY A 493 7.16 -2.89 25.86
N THR A 494 6.91 -3.92 26.67
CA THR A 494 7.83 -5.04 26.83
C THR A 494 7.45 -6.13 25.85
N HIS A 495 8.38 -6.48 24.95
CA HIS A 495 8.17 -7.49 23.92
C HIS A 495 9.03 -8.70 24.18
N ALA A 496 8.40 -9.80 24.55
CA ALA A 496 9.07 -11.06 24.83
C ALA A 496 8.20 -12.24 24.42
N CYS A 497 8.82 -13.33 23.97
CA CYS A 497 8.13 -14.61 23.78
C CYS A 497 9.02 -15.78 24.18
N GLU A 498 8.39 -16.82 24.75
CA GLU A 498 9.06 -18.08 25.02
C GLU A 498 8.96 -18.99 23.80
N VAL A 499 10.06 -19.65 23.46
CA VAL A 499 10.21 -20.55 22.32
C VAL A 499 10.92 -21.83 22.72
N SER A 500 10.66 -22.93 21.99
CA SER A 500 11.37 -24.20 22.16
C SER A 500 12.12 -24.54 20.89
N PHE A 501 13.35 -25.04 21.06
CA PHE A 501 14.23 -25.46 19.98
C PHE A 501 14.60 -26.94 20.14
N HIS A 502 14.89 -27.61 19.03
CA HIS A 502 15.39 -28.99 18.99
C HIS A 502 16.92 -29.02 19.16
N HIS A 503 17.59 -27.93 18.85
CA HIS A 503 19.03 -27.76 18.92
C HIS A 503 19.38 -26.49 19.73
N ASP A 504 20.65 -26.35 20.14
CA ASP A 504 21.13 -25.11 20.74
C ASP A 504 21.03 -23.96 19.73
N PRO A 505 20.17 -22.97 19.97
CA PRO A 505 19.94 -21.88 19.01
C PRO A 505 21.15 -20.95 18.88
N HIS A 506 22.04 -20.83 19.89
CA HIS A 506 23.28 -20.05 19.73
C HIS A 506 24.24 -20.77 18.76
N ALA A 507 24.42 -22.08 18.90
CA ALA A 507 25.21 -22.86 17.96
C ALA A 507 24.66 -22.80 16.53
N LEU A 508 23.32 -22.82 16.36
CA LEU A 508 22.67 -22.66 15.06
C LEU A 508 22.98 -21.28 14.45
N LEU A 509 22.83 -20.20 15.22
CA LEU A 509 23.08 -18.85 14.72
C LEU A 509 24.56 -18.64 14.39
N ASP A 510 25.47 -19.11 15.22
CA ASP A 510 26.92 -19.04 14.95
C ASP A 510 27.26 -19.71 13.60
N LEU A 511 26.67 -20.87 13.31
CA LEU A 511 26.88 -21.56 12.03
C LEU A 511 26.31 -20.79 10.84
N LEU A 512 25.12 -20.21 10.98
CA LEU A 512 24.52 -19.37 9.95
C LEU A 512 25.36 -18.10 9.69
N GLU A 513 25.94 -17.49 10.72
CA GLU A 513 26.85 -16.33 10.61
C GLU A 513 28.15 -16.69 9.86
N THR A 514 28.63 -17.93 9.95
CA THR A 514 29.76 -18.39 9.13
C THR A 514 29.45 -18.55 7.66
N GLY A 515 28.18 -18.38 7.26
CA GLY A 515 27.69 -18.55 5.90
C GLY A 515 27.30 -19.99 5.55
N LEU A 516 27.15 -20.87 6.55
CA LEU A 516 26.63 -22.23 6.32
C LEU A 516 25.10 -22.17 6.16
N THR A 517 24.65 -22.13 4.91
CA THR A 517 23.22 -22.03 4.55
C THR A 517 22.65 -23.34 3.99
N ASP A 518 23.43 -24.40 3.93
CA ASP A 518 22.93 -25.73 3.55
C ASP A 518 22.28 -26.40 4.75
N LEU A 519 20.95 -26.55 4.70
CA LEU A 519 20.13 -27.11 5.78
C LEU A 519 20.52 -28.56 6.12
N ILE A 520 20.89 -29.36 5.10
CA ILE A 520 21.29 -30.77 5.30
C ILE A 520 22.64 -30.81 6.02
N ALA A 521 23.60 -29.97 5.60
CA ALA A 521 24.88 -29.87 6.29
C ALA A 521 24.74 -29.36 7.73
N LEU A 522 23.86 -28.40 7.98
CA LEU A 522 23.51 -27.96 9.35
C LEU A 522 23.00 -29.12 10.20
N ALA A 523 22.09 -29.96 9.65
CA ALA A 523 21.52 -31.12 10.35
C ALA A 523 22.56 -32.20 10.69
N GLU A 524 23.68 -32.27 9.97
CA GLU A 524 24.78 -33.20 10.25
C GLU A 524 25.68 -32.73 11.40
N VAL A 525 25.85 -31.39 11.55
CA VAL A 525 26.86 -30.84 12.50
C VAL A 525 26.20 -30.35 13.81
N LEU A 526 24.92 -29.99 13.82
CA LEU A 526 24.22 -29.54 15.01
C LEU A 526 23.92 -30.74 15.94
N PRO A 527 24.37 -30.72 17.19
CA PRO A 527 23.99 -31.74 18.16
C PRO A 527 22.54 -31.56 18.60
N GLU A 528 21.80 -32.68 18.74
CA GLU A 528 20.45 -32.65 19.32
C GLU A 528 20.54 -32.18 20.79
N HIS A 529 19.89 -31.06 21.06
CA HIS A 529 19.83 -30.47 22.40
C HIS A 529 18.56 -29.65 22.56
N THR A 530 17.47 -30.32 22.95
CA THR A 530 16.20 -29.62 23.15
C THR A 530 16.33 -28.63 24.31
N CYS A 531 16.04 -27.37 24.05
CA CYS A 531 16.06 -26.31 25.03
C CYS A 531 14.90 -25.34 24.87
N ARG A 532 14.63 -24.55 25.92
CA ARG A 532 13.69 -23.44 25.91
C ARG A 532 14.48 -22.13 25.96
N ALA A 533 14.00 -21.12 25.31
CA ALA A 533 14.59 -19.80 25.35
C ALA A 533 13.52 -18.71 25.41
N VAL A 534 13.89 -17.55 25.93
CA VAL A 534 13.10 -16.33 25.83
C VAL A 534 13.77 -15.40 24.84
N LEU A 535 13.01 -14.94 23.86
CA LEU A 535 13.38 -13.87 22.95
C LEU A 535 12.83 -12.55 23.47
N THR A 536 13.65 -11.51 23.55
CA THR A 536 13.26 -10.14 23.95
C THR A 536 13.75 -9.14 22.92
N VAL A 537 13.14 -7.96 22.87
CA VAL A 537 13.63 -6.84 22.05
C VAL A 537 14.13 -5.74 22.97
N GLU A 538 15.40 -5.37 22.81
CA GLU A 538 16.03 -4.25 23.49
C GLU A 538 16.76 -3.38 22.46
N GLU A 539 16.55 -2.07 22.50
CA GLU A 539 17.17 -1.10 21.58
C GLU A 539 16.98 -1.42 20.07
N GLY A 540 15.89 -2.16 19.72
CA GLY A 540 15.61 -2.57 18.33
C GLY A 540 16.35 -3.82 17.86
N GLU A 541 17.02 -4.54 18.77
CA GLU A 541 17.69 -5.82 18.51
C GLU A 541 17.01 -6.95 19.28
N VAL A 542 17.06 -8.16 18.72
CA VAL A 542 16.53 -9.36 19.38
C VAL A 542 17.62 -9.97 20.23
N HIS A 543 17.33 -10.12 21.52
CA HIS A 543 18.18 -10.84 22.48
C HIS A 543 17.54 -12.18 22.81
N MET A 544 18.38 -13.19 23.04
CA MET A 544 17.94 -14.54 23.36
C MET A 544 18.62 -15.04 24.64
N GLN A 545 17.80 -15.53 25.56
CA GLN A 545 18.28 -16.16 26.80
C GLN A 545 17.77 -17.60 26.86
N ILE A 546 18.69 -18.56 26.95
CA ILE A 546 18.32 -19.98 27.17
C ILE A 546 17.88 -20.12 28.62
N LEU A 547 16.73 -20.80 28.82
CA LEU A 547 16.22 -21.14 30.14
C LEU A 547 16.83 -22.46 30.59
N ASP A 548 17.49 -22.47 31.77
CA ASP A 548 17.86 -23.71 32.40
C ASP A 548 16.63 -24.53 32.81
N ALA A 549 16.74 -25.85 32.82
CA ALA A 549 15.61 -26.78 32.98
C ALA A 549 14.79 -26.61 34.28
N GLU A 550 15.13 -25.65 35.15
CA GLU A 550 14.50 -25.40 36.45
C GLU A 550 13.91 -23.97 36.62
N GLU A 551 14.07 -23.03 35.66
CA GLU A 551 13.53 -21.67 35.79
C GLU A 551 12.20 -21.49 35.03
N ASN A 552 11.09 -21.49 35.79
CA ASN A 552 9.80 -20.97 35.30
C ASN A 552 9.77 -19.45 35.52
N LEU A 553 9.92 -18.65 34.47
CA LEU A 553 9.87 -17.17 34.54
C LEU A 553 8.46 -16.56 34.69
N PHE A 554 7.41 -17.38 34.76
CA PHE A 554 6.01 -16.95 34.91
C PHE A 554 5.34 -17.62 36.13
N GLU A 555 5.90 -17.50 37.34
CA GLU A 555 5.14 -17.62 38.59
C GLU A 555 4.69 -16.25 39.12
#